data_e2f16b098011575732ca744eae903702
#
_entry.id   e2f16b098011575732ca744eae903702
#
_cell.length_a   1.000
_cell.length_b   1.000
_cell.length_c   1.000
_cell.angle_alpha   90.00
_cell.angle_beta   90.00
_cell.angle_gamma   90.00
#
_symmetry.space_group_name_H-M   'P 1'
#
loop_
_entity.id
_entity.type
_entity.pdbx_description
1 polymer ?
#
loop_
_entity_poly.entity_id
_entity_poly.type
_entity_poly.pdbx_seq_one_letter_code
_entity_poly.pdbx_strand_id
1 'polypeptide(L)'
;MVNKKRTSLKVLILIPVFILGILSVVSNIMAINNIRMVNSNASDITDDCMNSISELGEIQSATQSIHKLGVSHIIATDLNTMISVVENIRKEQSELENNLEDYKKYVSDSDQEVYNSLVQNYEIMKKELGSIMAYSALGKKEEAYALANGVVSDSSSAIQENIKCIKRTC
;
A
#
# COMPACT_ATOMS: atom_id res chain seq x y z
N MET A 1 -60.00 -43.22 -31.61
CA MET A 1 -60.67 -42.12 -30.91
C MET A 1 -59.73 -41.47 -29.96
N VAL A 2 -59.22 -40.28 -30.29
CA VAL A 2 -58.28 -39.53 -29.43
C VAL A 2 -59.11 -38.69 -28.48
N ASN A 3 -59.06 -39.00 -27.22
CA ASN A 3 -59.81 -38.32 -26.16
C ASN A 3 -59.15 -36.96 -25.87
N LYS A 4 -59.60 -35.88 -26.56
CA LYS A 4 -59.16 -34.52 -26.40
C LYS A 4 -59.67 -33.99 -25.07
N LYS A 5 -58.85 -34.15 -23.96
CA LYS A 5 -59.16 -33.54 -22.65
C LYS A 5 -59.30 -32.03 -22.85
N ARG A 6 -60.49 -31.47 -22.69
CA ARG A 6 -60.80 -30.04 -22.66
C ARG A 6 -60.12 -29.44 -21.43
N THR A 7 -58.95 -28.87 -21.56
CA THR A 7 -58.33 -28.08 -20.50
C THR A 7 -59.20 -26.88 -20.22
N SER A 8 -59.63 -26.70 -18.98
CA SER A 8 -60.46 -25.57 -18.55
C SER A 8 -59.73 -24.26 -18.83
N LEU A 9 -60.41 -23.23 -19.36
CA LEU A 9 -59.88 -21.92 -19.64
C LEU A 9 -59.14 -21.30 -18.41
N LYS A 10 -59.63 -21.63 -17.22
CA LYS A 10 -58.98 -21.24 -15.93
C LYS A 10 -57.58 -21.82 -15.76
N VAL A 11 -57.36 -23.08 -16.12
CA VAL A 11 -56.07 -23.76 -16.03
C VAL A 11 -55.11 -23.18 -17.09
N LEU A 12 -55.59 -22.84 -18.27
CA LEU A 12 -54.78 -22.22 -19.34
C LEU A 12 -54.21 -20.85 -18.97
N ILE A 13 -54.93 -20.10 -18.12
CA ILE A 13 -54.49 -18.79 -17.65
C ILE A 13 -53.66 -18.91 -16.37
N LEU A 14 -53.99 -19.85 -15.48
CA LEU A 14 -53.32 -20.03 -14.17
C LEU A 14 -51.88 -20.51 -14.32
N ILE A 15 -51.59 -21.41 -15.27
CA ILE A 15 -50.26 -21.97 -15.49
C ILE A 15 -49.23 -20.89 -15.89
N PRO A 16 -49.47 -20.02 -16.90
CA PRO A 16 -48.50 -18.95 -17.22
C PRO A 16 -48.28 -17.97 -16.08
N VAL A 17 -49.33 -17.60 -15.35
CA VAL A 17 -49.20 -16.70 -14.19
C VAL A 17 -48.35 -17.34 -13.06
N PHE A 18 -48.50 -18.61 -12.82
CA PHE A 18 -47.71 -19.33 -11.83
C PHE A 18 -46.24 -19.43 -12.25
N ILE A 19 -45.99 -19.73 -13.54
CA ILE A 19 -44.62 -19.75 -14.11
C ILE A 19 -43.96 -18.39 -13.99
N LEU A 20 -44.66 -17.28 -14.34
CA LEU A 20 -44.17 -15.93 -14.21
C LEU A 20 -43.86 -15.57 -12.74
N GLY A 21 -44.70 -16.04 -11.79
CA GLY A 21 -44.46 -15.86 -10.37
C GLY A 21 -43.15 -16.54 -9.92
N ILE A 22 -42.94 -17.78 -10.33
CA ILE A 22 -41.72 -18.53 -10.01
C ILE A 22 -40.48 -17.84 -10.64
N LEU A 23 -40.56 -17.48 -11.90
CA LEU A 23 -39.47 -16.76 -12.59
C LEU A 23 -39.13 -15.44 -11.90
N SER A 24 -40.14 -14.69 -11.44
CA SER A 24 -39.92 -13.45 -10.69
C SER A 24 -39.18 -13.70 -9.35
N VAL A 25 -39.57 -14.74 -8.60
CA VAL A 25 -38.92 -15.09 -7.34
C VAL A 25 -37.45 -15.50 -7.57
N VAL A 26 -37.21 -16.37 -8.56
CA VAL A 26 -35.84 -16.80 -8.91
C VAL A 26 -34.99 -15.61 -9.36
N SER A 27 -35.51 -14.73 -10.19
CA SER A 27 -34.81 -13.52 -10.65
C SER A 27 -34.45 -12.59 -9.48
N ASN A 28 -35.36 -12.40 -8.53
CA ASN A 28 -35.10 -11.57 -7.35
C ASN A 28 -34.03 -12.20 -6.43
N ILE A 29 -34.05 -13.53 -6.23
CA ILE A 29 -32.99 -14.21 -5.45
C ILE A 29 -31.62 -14.04 -6.12
N MET A 30 -31.55 -14.20 -7.45
CA MET A 30 -30.30 -14.00 -8.20
C MET A 30 -29.81 -12.55 -8.10
N ALA A 31 -30.73 -11.58 -8.21
CA ALA A 31 -30.39 -10.15 -8.07
C ALA A 31 -29.81 -9.83 -6.68
N ILE A 32 -30.44 -10.33 -5.62
CA ILE A 32 -29.95 -10.14 -4.24
C ILE A 32 -28.55 -10.75 -4.05
N ASN A 33 -28.32 -11.95 -4.57
CA ASN A 33 -27.02 -12.60 -4.47
C ASN A 33 -25.93 -11.84 -5.25
N ASN A 34 -26.26 -11.35 -6.44
CA ASN A 34 -25.35 -10.52 -7.23
C ASN A 34 -25.00 -9.20 -6.51
N ILE A 35 -25.99 -8.53 -5.91
CA ILE A 35 -25.76 -7.30 -5.12
C ILE A 35 -24.85 -7.59 -3.91
N ARG A 36 -25.08 -8.69 -3.20
CA ARG A 36 -24.23 -9.09 -2.07
C ARG A 36 -22.78 -9.35 -2.50
N MET A 37 -22.59 -10.06 -3.62
CA MET A 37 -21.26 -10.33 -4.17
C MET A 37 -20.55 -9.05 -4.60
N VAL A 38 -21.25 -8.12 -5.26
CA VAL A 38 -20.69 -6.81 -5.63
C VAL A 38 -20.30 -5.99 -4.40
N ASN A 39 -21.15 -5.96 -3.38
CA ASN A 39 -20.86 -5.25 -2.15
C ASN A 39 -19.67 -5.86 -1.38
N SER A 40 -19.57 -7.20 -1.32
CA SER A 40 -18.41 -7.86 -0.71
C SER A 40 -17.12 -7.53 -1.44
N ASN A 41 -17.10 -7.68 -2.77
CA ASN A 41 -15.93 -7.36 -3.58
C ASN A 41 -15.52 -5.89 -3.48
N ALA A 42 -16.50 -4.97 -3.43
CA ALA A 42 -16.23 -3.54 -3.24
C ALA A 42 -15.65 -3.23 -1.85
N SER A 43 -16.10 -3.92 -0.80
CA SER A 43 -15.54 -3.80 0.55
C SER A 43 -14.11 -4.30 0.58
N ASP A 44 -13.84 -5.49 0.04
CA ASP A 44 -12.51 -6.10 0.01
C ASP A 44 -11.49 -5.19 -0.73
N ILE A 45 -11.87 -4.64 -1.89
CA ILE A 45 -11.03 -3.71 -2.65
C ILE A 45 -10.77 -2.42 -1.83
N THR A 46 -11.80 -1.91 -1.16
CA THR A 46 -11.66 -0.68 -0.35
C THR A 46 -10.74 -0.91 0.85
N ASP A 47 -10.88 -2.04 1.53
CA ASP A 47 -10.08 -2.40 2.69
C ASP A 47 -8.60 -2.63 2.29
N ASP A 48 -8.35 -3.30 1.18
CA ASP A 48 -7.00 -3.50 0.64
C ASP A 48 -6.35 -2.18 0.24
N CYS A 49 -7.09 -1.28 -0.40
CA CYS A 49 -6.60 0.04 -0.76
C CYS A 49 -6.29 0.89 0.49
N MET A 50 -7.16 0.89 1.49
CA MET A 50 -6.93 1.63 2.74
C MET A 50 -5.71 1.11 3.49
N ASN A 51 -5.54 -0.21 3.58
CA ASN A 51 -4.38 -0.83 4.20
C ASN A 51 -3.09 -0.51 3.43
N SER A 52 -3.12 -0.59 2.11
CA SER A 52 -2.01 -0.19 1.23
C SER A 52 -1.58 1.26 1.46
N ILE A 53 -2.54 2.20 1.51
CA ILE A 53 -2.27 3.62 1.78
C ILE A 53 -1.67 3.83 3.17
N SER A 54 -2.13 3.07 4.18
CA SER A 54 -1.59 3.12 5.54
C SER A 54 -0.13 2.68 5.59
N GLU A 55 0.19 1.53 5.01
CA GLU A 55 1.56 0.99 4.90
C GLU A 55 2.50 1.98 4.18
N LEU A 56 2.05 2.56 3.06
CA LEU A 56 2.80 3.60 2.37
C LEU A 56 3.00 4.85 3.21
N GLY A 57 2.07 5.16 4.11
CA GLY A 57 2.19 6.23 5.08
C GLY A 57 3.29 5.96 6.11
N GLU A 58 3.40 4.72 6.59
CA GLU A 58 4.44 4.30 7.51
C GLU A 58 5.82 4.30 6.85
N ILE A 59 5.95 3.79 5.62
CA ILE A 59 7.18 3.86 4.82
C ILE A 59 7.62 5.33 4.64
N GLN A 60 6.69 6.22 4.32
CA GLN A 60 6.96 7.65 4.18
C GLN A 60 7.46 8.28 5.48
N SER A 61 6.81 7.97 6.59
CA SER A 61 7.16 8.48 7.93
C SER A 61 8.54 8.00 8.36
N ALA A 62 8.82 6.70 8.23
CA ALA A 62 10.11 6.13 8.55
C ALA A 62 11.24 6.71 7.70
N THR A 63 11.02 6.92 6.40
CA THR A 63 11.99 7.57 5.49
C THR A 63 12.35 8.98 5.98
N GLN A 64 11.35 9.78 6.37
CA GLN A 64 11.59 11.14 6.90
C GLN A 64 12.29 11.12 8.25
N SER A 65 11.92 10.17 9.12
CA SER A 65 12.55 9.97 10.43
C SER A 65 14.04 9.64 10.29
N ILE A 66 14.36 8.69 9.42
CA ILE A 66 15.75 8.28 9.13
C ILE A 66 16.58 9.45 8.61
N HIS A 67 16.05 10.25 7.66
CA HIS A 67 16.76 11.43 7.16
C HIS A 67 17.04 12.45 8.27
N LYS A 68 16.02 12.76 9.08
CA LYS A 68 16.13 13.66 10.23
C LYS A 68 17.15 13.16 11.26
N LEU A 69 17.17 11.87 11.53
CA LEU A 69 18.14 11.25 12.44
C LEU A 69 19.58 11.33 11.88
N GLY A 70 19.76 11.16 10.56
CA GLY A 70 21.04 11.39 9.90
C GLY A 70 21.59 12.81 10.15
N VAL A 71 20.73 13.83 9.99
CA VAL A 71 21.09 15.22 10.33
C VAL A 71 21.35 15.38 11.82
N SER A 72 20.55 14.74 12.68
CA SER A 72 20.76 14.78 14.14
C SER A 72 22.11 14.21 14.56
N HIS A 73 22.61 13.15 13.88
CA HIS A 73 23.93 12.60 14.11
C HIS A 73 25.06 13.61 13.78
N ILE A 74 24.89 14.41 12.71
CA ILE A 74 25.89 15.42 12.32
C ILE A 74 26.01 16.55 13.35
N ILE A 75 24.87 16.98 13.93
CA ILE A 75 24.86 18.07 14.92
C ILE A 75 25.18 17.62 16.32
N ALA A 76 25.20 16.31 16.60
CA ALA A 76 25.56 15.77 17.89
C ALA A 76 27.00 16.19 18.28
N THR A 77 27.18 16.58 19.54
CA THR A 77 28.45 17.12 20.05
C THR A 77 29.20 16.13 20.93
N ASP A 78 28.53 15.05 21.35
CA ASP A 78 29.12 14.03 22.21
C ASP A 78 28.84 12.62 21.66
N LEU A 79 29.71 11.68 22.06
CA LEU A 79 29.66 10.30 21.59
C LEU A 79 28.41 9.54 22.01
N ASN A 80 27.90 9.79 23.21
CA ASN A 80 26.73 9.07 23.73
C ASN A 80 25.47 9.43 22.92
N THR A 81 25.32 10.72 22.59
CA THR A 81 24.27 11.20 21.72
C THR A 81 24.39 10.59 20.31
N MET A 82 25.61 10.55 19.73
CA MET A 82 25.84 9.91 18.43
C MET A 82 25.45 8.43 18.44
N ILE A 83 25.83 7.67 19.48
CA ILE A 83 25.47 6.25 19.63
C ILE A 83 23.96 6.09 19.70
N SER A 84 23.27 6.87 20.52
CA SER A 84 21.82 6.81 20.66
C SER A 84 21.11 7.11 19.34
N VAL A 85 21.60 8.08 18.55
CA VAL A 85 21.05 8.39 17.24
C VAL A 85 21.26 7.21 16.27
N VAL A 86 22.42 6.54 16.28
CA VAL A 86 22.68 5.36 15.44
C VAL A 86 21.73 4.22 15.79
N GLU A 87 21.47 3.98 17.08
CA GLU A 87 20.51 2.97 17.52
C GLU A 87 19.10 3.27 17.01
N ASN A 88 18.68 4.52 17.08
CA ASN A 88 17.38 4.95 16.55
C ASN A 88 17.32 4.81 15.02
N ILE A 89 18.40 5.16 14.29
CA ILE A 89 18.47 4.95 12.83
C ILE A 89 18.29 3.47 12.50
N ARG A 90 18.96 2.57 13.19
CA ARG A 90 18.87 1.12 12.96
C ARG A 90 17.46 0.60 13.22
N LYS A 91 16.79 1.09 14.26
CA LYS A 91 15.41 0.74 14.56
C LYS A 91 14.47 1.17 13.44
N GLU A 92 14.52 2.43 13.05
CA GLU A 92 13.70 2.97 11.96
C GLU A 92 13.98 2.25 10.62
N GLN A 93 15.23 1.91 10.32
CA GLN A 93 15.60 1.13 9.14
C GLN A 93 14.96 -0.26 9.16
N SER A 94 15.02 -0.95 10.31
CA SER A 94 14.39 -2.26 10.44
C SER A 94 12.87 -2.21 10.28
N GLU A 95 12.22 -1.19 10.84
CA GLU A 95 10.78 -0.98 10.68
C GLU A 95 10.42 -0.67 9.23
N LEU A 96 11.20 0.17 8.56
CA LEU A 96 10.99 0.48 7.15
C LEU A 96 11.18 -0.74 6.25
N GLU A 97 12.20 -1.55 6.49
CA GLU A 97 12.45 -2.79 5.74
C GLU A 97 11.31 -3.79 5.89
N ASN A 98 10.77 -3.93 7.11
CA ASN A 98 9.58 -4.75 7.36
C ASN A 98 8.35 -4.21 6.61
N ASN A 99 8.12 -2.90 6.69
CA ASN A 99 6.99 -2.27 5.99
C ASN A 99 7.12 -2.41 4.46
N LEU A 100 8.33 -2.31 3.89
CA LEU A 100 8.57 -2.57 2.48
C LEU A 100 8.24 -4.02 2.10
N GLU A 101 8.65 -5.00 2.92
CA GLU A 101 8.35 -6.41 2.67
C GLU A 101 6.85 -6.70 2.77
N ASP A 102 6.20 -6.18 3.81
CA ASP A 102 4.75 -6.32 4.02
C ASP A 102 3.94 -5.64 2.92
N TYR A 103 4.45 -4.53 2.36
CA TYR A 103 3.81 -3.82 1.26
C TYR A 103 3.80 -4.61 -0.05
N LYS A 104 4.71 -5.56 -0.28
CA LYS A 104 4.80 -6.35 -1.53
C LYS A 104 3.49 -7.01 -1.94
N LYS A 105 2.66 -7.42 -0.98
CA LYS A 105 1.36 -8.06 -1.24
C LYS A 105 0.35 -7.15 -1.93
N TYR A 106 0.56 -5.82 -1.86
CA TYR A 106 -0.31 -4.82 -2.48
C TYR A 106 0.21 -4.33 -3.84
N VAL A 107 1.43 -4.71 -4.23
CA VAL A 107 2.04 -4.24 -5.47
C VAL A 107 1.36 -4.89 -6.67
N SER A 108 0.66 -4.09 -7.47
CA SER A 108 0.09 -4.53 -8.75
C SER A 108 1.16 -4.63 -9.84
N ASP A 109 0.87 -5.34 -10.92
CA ASP A 109 1.77 -5.43 -12.08
C ASP A 109 2.10 -4.04 -12.66
N SER A 110 1.17 -3.09 -12.60
CA SER A 110 1.37 -1.71 -13.07
C SER A 110 2.27 -0.89 -12.15
N ASP A 111 2.34 -1.23 -10.87
CA ASP A 111 3.10 -0.48 -9.85
C ASP A 111 4.48 -1.09 -9.57
N GLN A 112 4.77 -2.27 -10.13
CA GLN A 112 6.01 -3.01 -9.88
C GLN A 112 7.27 -2.20 -10.18
N GLU A 113 7.27 -1.42 -11.27
CA GLU A 113 8.42 -0.59 -11.63
C GLU A 113 8.64 0.56 -10.63
N VAL A 114 7.54 1.20 -10.21
CA VAL A 114 7.59 2.29 -9.23
C VAL A 114 8.01 1.77 -7.85
N TYR A 115 7.51 0.61 -7.45
CA TYR A 115 7.92 -0.05 -6.21
C TYR A 115 9.41 -0.43 -6.23
N ASN A 116 9.91 -0.99 -7.32
CA ASN A 116 11.34 -1.31 -7.47
C ASN A 116 12.21 -0.04 -7.38
N SER A 117 11.77 1.06 -7.99
CA SER A 117 12.43 2.37 -7.87
C SER A 117 12.43 2.88 -6.43
N LEU A 118 11.33 2.71 -5.69
CA LEU A 118 11.23 3.08 -4.28
C LEU A 118 12.27 2.31 -3.45
N VAL A 119 12.35 0.99 -3.60
CA VAL A 119 13.31 0.13 -2.90
C VAL A 119 14.75 0.51 -3.26
N GLN A 120 15.04 0.77 -4.53
CA GLN A 120 16.37 1.19 -4.98
C GLN A 120 16.80 2.52 -4.34
N ASN A 121 15.91 3.51 -4.29
CA ASN A 121 16.19 4.79 -3.64
C ASN A 121 16.41 4.62 -2.13
N TYR A 122 15.69 3.71 -1.48
CA TYR A 122 15.94 3.39 -0.08
C TYR A 122 17.33 2.78 0.14
N GLU A 123 17.76 1.84 -0.70
CA GLU A 123 19.10 1.24 -0.60
C GLU A 123 20.22 2.29 -0.80
N ILE A 124 20.06 3.24 -1.72
CA ILE A 124 20.97 4.37 -1.90
C ILE A 124 21.01 5.21 -0.62
N MET A 125 19.84 5.59 -0.10
CA MET A 125 19.72 6.37 1.13
C MET A 125 20.39 5.68 2.32
N LYS A 126 20.13 4.37 2.51
CA LYS A 126 20.69 3.54 3.59
C LYS A 126 22.23 3.50 3.53
N LYS A 127 22.79 3.31 2.34
CA LYS A 127 24.24 3.29 2.12
C LYS A 127 24.88 4.64 2.48
N GLU A 128 24.31 5.73 1.99
CA GLU A 128 24.89 7.06 2.20
C GLU A 128 24.68 7.57 3.63
N LEU A 129 23.66 7.11 4.34
CA LEU A 129 23.56 7.31 5.80
C LEU A 129 24.76 6.71 6.56
N GLY A 130 25.23 5.54 6.13
CA GLY A 130 26.46 4.96 6.66
C GLY A 130 27.66 5.89 6.47
N SER A 131 27.78 6.49 5.30
CA SER A 131 28.82 7.50 4.98
C SER A 131 28.67 8.75 5.85
N ILE A 132 27.46 9.25 6.05
CA ILE A 132 27.18 10.40 6.94
C ILE A 132 27.64 10.12 8.36
N MET A 133 27.27 8.97 8.91
CA MET A 133 27.68 8.59 10.27
C MET A 133 29.20 8.50 10.40
N ALA A 134 29.87 7.92 9.40
CA ALA A 134 31.34 7.81 9.39
C ALA A 134 32.02 9.19 9.32
N TYR A 135 31.60 10.07 8.40
CA TYR A 135 32.17 11.43 8.31
C TYR A 135 31.88 12.26 9.56
N SER A 136 30.67 12.18 10.08
CA SER A 136 30.29 12.90 11.30
C SER A 136 31.11 12.44 12.51
N ALA A 137 31.34 11.13 12.69
CA ALA A 137 32.17 10.57 13.77
C ALA A 137 33.65 11.00 13.64
N LEU A 138 34.16 11.21 12.42
CA LEU A 138 35.50 11.72 12.14
C LEU A 138 35.62 13.25 12.27
N GLY A 139 34.53 13.95 12.65
CA GLY A 139 34.51 15.41 12.74
C GLY A 139 34.42 16.13 11.39
N LYS A 140 34.25 15.41 10.28
CA LYS A 140 34.10 15.92 8.92
C LYS A 140 32.65 16.32 8.66
N LYS A 141 32.18 17.34 9.38
CA LYS A 141 30.77 17.73 9.39
C LYS A 141 30.31 18.32 8.05
N GLU A 142 31.18 19.02 7.32
CA GLU A 142 30.86 19.62 6.01
C GLU A 142 30.56 18.51 4.97
N GLU A 143 31.41 17.49 4.92
CA GLU A 143 31.21 16.34 4.03
C GLU A 143 29.95 15.54 4.40
N ALA A 144 29.69 15.35 5.71
CA ALA A 144 28.46 14.72 6.18
C ALA A 144 27.21 15.54 5.80
N TYR A 145 27.23 16.87 5.93
CA TYR A 145 26.15 17.74 5.51
C TYR A 145 25.93 17.74 4.00
N ALA A 146 27.01 17.70 3.21
CA ALA A 146 26.89 17.61 1.76
C ALA A 146 26.15 16.34 1.32
N LEU A 147 26.42 15.19 1.95
CA LEU A 147 25.69 13.95 1.68
C LEU A 147 24.24 14.02 2.16
N ALA A 148 24.00 14.57 3.35
CA ALA A 148 22.64 14.67 3.91
C ALA A 148 21.71 15.54 3.07
N ASN A 149 22.21 16.69 2.58
CA ASN A 149 21.46 17.64 1.77
C ASN A 149 21.50 17.33 0.27
N GLY A 150 22.41 16.46 -0.18
CA GLY A 150 22.50 15.98 -1.55
C GLY A 150 21.79 14.62 -1.71
N VAL A 151 22.59 13.58 -1.92
CA VAL A 151 22.09 12.25 -2.32
C VAL A 151 21.05 11.65 -1.37
N VAL A 152 21.14 11.87 -0.04
CA VAL A 152 20.17 11.35 0.93
C VAL A 152 18.85 12.12 0.82
N SER A 153 18.89 13.45 0.69
CA SER A 153 17.70 14.27 0.47
C SER A 153 17.02 13.93 -0.87
N ASP A 154 17.81 13.76 -1.94
CA ASP A 154 17.31 13.41 -3.26
C ASP A 154 16.64 12.04 -3.25
N SER A 155 17.28 11.04 -2.63
CA SER A 155 16.71 9.70 -2.48
C SER A 155 15.41 9.71 -1.64
N SER A 156 15.39 10.47 -0.55
CA SER A 156 14.17 10.64 0.27
C SER A 156 13.03 11.28 -0.53
N SER A 157 13.35 12.28 -1.35
CA SER A 157 12.37 12.95 -2.22
C SER A 157 11.85 12.00 -3.31
N ALA A 158 12.73 11.21 -3.92
CA ALA A 158 12.35 10.19 -4.91
C ALA A 158 11.44 9.12 -4.31
N ILE A 159 11.73 8.65 -3.09
CA ILE A 159 10.84 7.73 -2.34
C ILE A 159 9.45 8.34 -2.17
N GLN A 160 9.36 9.61 -1.75
CA GLN A 160 8.08 10.29 -1.57
C GLN A 160 7.28 10.43 -2.87
N GLU A 161 7.95 10.73 -4.00
CA GLU A 161 7.27 10.79 -5.31
C GLU A 161 6.81 9.40 -5.77
N ASN A 162 7.60 8.34 -5.54
CA ASN A 162 7.19 6.97 -5.82
C ASN A 162 5.94 6.59 -5.00
N ILE A 163 5.92 6.88 -3.70
CA ILE A 163 4.77 6.65 -2.82
C ILE A 163 3.53 7.41 -3.33
N LYS A 164 3.71 8.67 -3.73
CA LYS A 164 2.62 9.49 -4.26
C LYS A 164 2.10 8.96 -5.60
N CYS A 165 2.97 8.40 -6.43
CA CYS A 165 2.58 7.76 -7.68
C CYS A 165 1.71 6.54 -7.40
N ILE A 166 2.16 5.64 -6.53
CA ILE A 166 1.42 4.43 -6.15
C ILE A 166 0.06 4.77 -5.50
N LYS A 167 0.01 5.76 -4.59
CA LYS A 167 -1.26 6.20 -3.95
C LYS A 167 -2.32 6.72 -4.93
N ARG A 168 -1.95 7.07 -6.17
CA ARG A 168 -2.89 7.53 -7.20
C ARG A 168 -3.52 6.38 -7.99
N THR A 169 -2.94 5.21 -7.95
CA THR A 169 -3.42 4.00 -8.64
C THR A 169 -4.39 3.19 -7.78
N CYS A 170 -4.42 3.44 -6.51
CA CYS A 170 -5.38 2.91 -5.55
C CYS A 170 -6.70 3.68 -5.61
#